data_6c6bb73e093db1fbd46857e4ac3f99c7
#
_entry.id   6c6bb73e093db1fbd46857e4ac3f99c7
#
_cell.length_a   1.000
_cell.length_b   1.000
_cell.length_c   1.000
_cell.angle_alpha   90.00
_cell.angle_beta   90.00
_cell.angle_gamma   90.00
#
_symmetry.space_group_name_H-M   'P 1'
#
loop_
_entity.id
_entity.type
_entity.pdbx_description
1 polymer ?
#
loop_
_entity_poly.entity_id
_entity_poly.type
_entity_poly.pdbx_seq_one_letter_code
_entity_poly.pdbx_strand_id
1 'polypeptide(L)'
;MAGRWAAGKPRSIKALAPQPLGVYSAAMAFNEIRPSDDQPFGSFAPHGLVARIIGWTRRASDSFLGRKVAYALRRLGLNTLKGKPVDIEALGAQMRLYPEGNVCEKRVLFTPQYFDALERDLLAARIREGFSFIDIGANIGAYSLFVAARAGRGARILAIEPQPEIFARLTYNIAQNPFGTVKAIACALADKPGELTLFLDPANKGESSVRILRSSNANAVRVPATTLLALAESEGYERIDAVKLDVEGAEDLILEPFLRDAPESLWPGFIIIEDSRGRWASDLPALLESKGYAMIAQTRLNLVYERTTS
;
A
#
# COMPACT_ATOMS: atom_id res chain seq x y z
N MET A 1 48.85 22.41 -51.17
CA MET A 1 47.37 22.54 -51.13
C MET A 1 46.88 21.95 -49.83
N ALA A 2 46.49 22.81 -48.88
CA ALA A 2 46.09 22.40 -47.55
C ALA A 2 44.54 22.44 -47.45
N GLY A 3 43.92 21.29 -47.28
CA GLY A 3 42.45 21.15 -47.08
C GLY A 3 42.11 21.42 -45.63
N ARG A 4 41.31 22.45 -45.32
CA ARG A 4 40.77 22.79 -44.04
C ARG A 4 39.58 21.90 -43.75
N TRP A 5 39.62 21.14 -42.64
CA TRP A 5 38.45 20.46 -42.06
C TRP A 5 37.73 21.47 -41.17
N ALA A 6 36.46 21.76 -41.47
CA ALA A 6 35.61 22.59 -40.65
C ALA A 6 35.05 21.75 -39.49
N ALA A 7 35.32 22.18 -38.26
CA ALA A 7 34.75 21.58 -37.05
C ALA A 7 33.26 21.94 -36.94
N GLY A 8 32.39 20.92 -37.03
CA GLY A 8 30.97 21.06 -36.77
C GLY A 8 30.71 21.30 -35.27
N LYS A 9 29.92 22.33 -34.95
CA LYS A 9 29.46 22.62 -33.59
C LYS A 9 28.59 21.47 -33.07
N PRO A 10 28.70 21.06 -31.79
CA PRO A 10 27.82 20.08 -31.22
C PRO A 10 26.37 20.63 -31.14
N ARG A 11 25.42 19.88 -31.67
CA ARG A 11 23.98 20.16 -31.48
C ARG A 11 23.63 19.98 -30.02
N SER A 12 23.12 21.03 -29.37
CA SER A 12 22.56 20.97 -28.04
C SER A 12 21.32 20.07 -28.07
N ILE A 13 21.40 18.95 -27.40
CA ILE A 13 20.23 18.14 -27.07
C ILE A 13 19.46 18.93 -26.02
N LYS A 14 18.37 19.58 -26.42
CA LYS A 14 17.38 20.10 -25.45
C LYS A 14 16.83 18.91 -24.69
N ALA A 15 17.11 18.83 -23.39
CA ALA A 15 16.40 17.96 -22.49
C ALA A 15 14.90 18.27 -22.60
N LEU A 16 14.10 17.32 -23.03
CA LEU A 16 12.66 17.45 -22.91
C LEU A 16 12.35 17.57 -21.42
N ALA A 17 11.73 18.69 -21.04
CA ALA A 17 11.13 18.83 -19.72
C ALA A 17 10.17 17.66 -19.48
N PRO A 18 10.15 17.05 -18.27
CA PRO A 18 9.19 15.99 -17.96
C PRO A 18 7.79 16.57 -18.19
N GLN A 19 7.04 15.94 -19.08
CA GLN A 19 5.62 16.24 -19.24
C GLN A 19 4.96 15.96 -17.88
N PRO A 20 4.13 16.87 -17.34
CA PRO A 20 3.35 16.55 -16.15
C PRO A 20 2.60 15.25 -16.46
N LEU A 21 2.70 14.26 -15.56
CA LEU A 21 1.89 13.03 -15.62
C LEU A 21 0.46 13.53 -15.82
N GLY A 22 0.00 13.46 -17.06
CA GLY A 22 -1.35 13.92 -17.39
C GLY A 22 -2.24 13.28 -16.37
N VAL A 23 -3.12 14.08 -15.75
CA VAL A 23 -4.17 13.61 -14.88
C VAL A 23 -4.89 12.54 -15.69
N TYR A 24 -4.43 11.29 -15.59
CA TYR A 24 -5.16 10.17 -16.10
C TYR A 24 -6.45 10.19 -15.31
N SER A 25 -7.44 10.81 -15.95
CA SER A 25 -8.80 10.80 -15.46
C SER A 25 -9.12 9.32 -15.23
N ALA A 26 -9.09 8.91 -13.97
CA ALA A 26 -9.53 7.59 -13.52
C ALA A 26 -10.99 7.30 -13.94
N ALA A 27 -11.62 8.23 -14.66
CA ALA A 27 -12.98 8.16 -15.14
C ALA A 27 -13.23 7.18 -16.29
N MET A 28 -12.21 6.62 -16.93
CA MET A 28 -12.43 5.80 -18.14
C MET A 28 -12.37 4.27 -17.96
N ALA A 29 -12.03 3.74 -16.78
CA ALA A 29 -11.98 2.29 -16.56
C ALA A 29 -12.83 1.76 -15.39
N PHE A 30 -13.65 2.61 -14.72
CA PHE A 30 -14.27 2.26 -13.44
C PHE A 30 -15.81 2.18 -13.50
N ASN A 31 -16.37 1.59 -14.53
CA ASN A 31 -17.82 1.55 -14.71
C ASN A 31 -18.51 0.31 -14.11
N GLU A 32 -17.89 -0.37 -13.14
CA GLU A 32 -18.57 -1.38 -12.31
C GLU A 32 -18.38 -1.08 -10.82
N ILE A 33 -18.78 0.12 -10.39
CA ILE A 33 -19.04 0.40 -8.97
C ILE A 33 -20.18 -0.54 -8.56
N ARG A 34 -19.94 -1.42 -7.57
CA ARG A 34 -21.01 -2.27 -7.05
C ARG A 34 -22.11 -1.39 -6.48
N PRO A 35 -23.42 -1.72 -6.67
CA PRO A 35 -24.53 -0.91 -6.13
C PRO A 35 -24.45 -0.63 -4.64
N SER A 36 -23.68 -1.45 -3.87
CA SER A 36 -23.43 -1.24 -2.45
C SER A 36 -22.49 -0.06 -2.14
N ASP A 37 -21.69 0.39 -3.10
CA ASP A 37 -20.68 1.42 -2.84
C ASP A 37 -21.31 2.83 -2.80
N ASP A 38 -22.49 3.01 -3.41
CA ASP A 38 -23.24 4.27 -3.40
C ASP A 38 -24.04 4.52 -2.11
N GLN A 39 -24.11 3.50 -1.21
CA GLN A 39 -24.86 3.67 0.03
C GLN A 39 -24.04 4.47 1.06
N PRO A 40 -24.67 5.37 1.84
CA PRO A 40 -24.00 6.11 2.91
C PRO A 40 -23.31 5.18 3.90
N PHE A 41 -22.20 5.64 4.50
CA PHE A 41 -21.57 4.92 5.60
C PHE A 41 -22.54 4.70 6.75
N GLY A 42 -22.53 3.51 7.33
CA GLY A 42 -23.49 3.06 8.34
C GLY A 42 -24.63 2.20 7.79
N SER A 43 -24.85 2.20 6.45
CA SER A 43 -25.88 1.36 5.83
C SER A 43 -25.63 -0.13 6.02
N PHE A 44 -24.38 -0.52 6.22
CA PHE A 44 -23.94 -1.91 6.48
C PHE A 44 -23.37 -2.08 7.89
N ALA A 45 -23.89 -1.30 8.85
CA ALA A 45 -23.50 -1.49 10.25
C ALA A 45 -23.81 -2.92 10.71
N PRO A 46 -22.86 -3.61 11.36
CA PRO A 46 -23.06 -4.99 11.79
C PRO A 46 -24.15 -5.07 12.88
N HIS A 47 -25.05 -6.03 12.77
CA HIS A 47 -26.12 -6.27 13.74
C HIS A 47 -26.26 -7.75 14.11
N GLY A 48 -27.05 -8.03 15.14
CA GLY A 48 -27.38 -9.40 15.56
C GLY A 48 -26.15 -10.26 15.87
N LEU A 49 -26.11 -11.46 15.29
CA LEU A 49 -25.03 -12.42 15.51
C LEU A 49 -23.68 -11.93 14.97
N VAL A 50 -23.66 -11.27 13.81
CA VAL A 50 -22.42 -10.75 13.22
C VAL A 50 -21.76 -9.73 14.13
N ALA A 51 -22.51 -8.78 14.67
CA ALA A 51 -21.99 -7.78 15.61
C ALA A 51 -21.37 -8.45 16.87
N ARG A 52 -22.02 -9.48 17.40
CA ARG A 52 -21.51 -10.25 18.55
C ARG A 52 -20.20 -10.97 18.20
N ILE A 53 -20.15 -11.64 17.05
CA ILE A 53 -18.93 -12.34 16.60
C ILE A 53 -17.78 -11.34 16.44
N ILE A 54 -17.99 -10.21 15.78
CA ILE A 54 -16.99 -9.16 15.65
C ILE A 54 -16.52 -8.68 17.03
N GLY A 55 -17.44 -8.43 17.95
CA GLY A 55 -17.10 -8.02 19.31
C GLY A 55 -16.28 -9.07 20.08
N TRP A 56 -16.59 -10.35 19.95
CA TRP A 56 -15.83 -11.43 20.58
C TRP A 56 -14.46 -11.63 19.98
N THR A 57 -14.34 -11.63 18.64
CA THR A 57 -13.06 -11.83 17.96
C THR A 57 -12.09 -10.68 18.24
N ARG A 58 -12.57 -9.44 18.34
CA ARG A 58 -11.76 -8.25 18.65
C ARG A 58 -11.27 -8.20 20.11
N ARG A 59 -11.98 -8.91 21.03
CA ARG A 59 -11.56 -9.01 22.44
C ARG A 59 -10.76 -10.28 22.74
N ALA A 60 -10.57 -11.15 21.75
CA ALA A 60 -9.82 -12.37 21.95
C ALA A 60 -8.37 -12.07 22.32
N SER A 61 -7.85 -12.81 23.32
CA SER A 61 -6.46 -12.66 23.76
C SER A 61 -5.48 -13.13 22.71
N ASP A 62 -4.24 -12.64 22.77
CA ASP A 62 -3.16 -13.02 21.86
C ASP A 62 -2.55 -14.41 22.17
N SER A 63 -3.13 -15.17 23.10
CA SER A 63 -2.75 -16.54 23.39
C SER A 63 -3.07 -17.47 22.22
N PHE A 64 -2.37 -18.60 22.13
CA PHE A 64 -2.63 -19.63 21.12
C PHE A 64 -4.10 -20.05 21.06
N LEU A 65 -4.73 -20.27 22.22
CA LEU A 65 -6.14 -20.66 22.31
C LEU A 65 -7.06 -19.49 21.90
N GLY A 66 -6.77 -18.27 22.36
CA GLY A 66 -7.52 -17.06 21.97
C GLY A 66 -7.52 -16.84 20.46
N ARG A 67 -6.38 -16.97 19.83
CA ARG A 67 -6.25 -16.89 18.35
C ARG A 67 -7.05 -17.99 17.65
N LYS A 68 -6.99 -19.25 18.11
CA LYS A 68 -7.79 -20.35 17.54
C LYS A 68 -9.30 -20.08 17.63
N VAL A 69 -9.77 -19.65 18.79
CA VAL A 69 -11.18 -19.29 18.98
C VAL A 69 -11.58 -18.12 18.07
N ALA A 70 -10.78 -17.07 18.02
CA ALA A 70 -11.03 -15.92 17.13
C ALA A 70 -11.15 -16.34 15.68
N TYR A 71 -10.26 -17.21 15.19
CA TYR A 71 -10.30 -17.69 13.81
C TYR A 71 -11.51 -18.61 13.51
N ALA A 72 -11.91 -19.44 14.47
CA ALA A 72 -13.13 -20.24 14.33
C ALA A 72 -14.39 -19.34 14.27
N LEU A 73 -14.50 -18.36 15.17
CA LEU A 73 -15.58 -17.38 15.17
C LEU A 73 -15.58 -16.52 13.90
N ARG A 74 -14.40 -16.11 13.41
CA ARG A 74 -14.27 -15.39 12.14
C ARG A 74 -14.87 -16.18 10.97
N ARG A 75 -14.59 -17.50 10.90
CA ARG A 75 -15.18 -18.37 9.86
C ARG A 75 -16.70 -18.38 9.94
N LEU A 76 -17.26 -18.47 11.14
CA LEU A 76 -18.71 -18.39 11.35
C LEU A 76 -19.26 -17.02 10.92
N GLY A 77 -18.56 -15.93 11.26
CA GLY A 77 -18.93 -14.56 10.86
C GLY A 77 -18.97 -14.38 9.35
N LEU A 78 -17.95 -14.86 8.63
CA LEU A 78 -17.88 -14.82 7.17
C LEU A 78 -19.06 -15.58 6.53
N ASN A 79 -19.34 -16.79 7.01
CA ASN A 79 -20.48 -17.59 6.52
C ASN A 79 -21.83 -16.87 6.76
N THR A 80 -21.95 -16.11 7.85
CA THR A 80 -23.17 -15.36 8.17
C THR A 80 -23.30 -14.11 7.30
N LEU A 81 -22.20 -13.45 6.95
CA LEU A 81 -22.18 -12.25 6.10
C LEU A 81 -22.57 -12.53 4.66
N LYS A 82 -22.28 -13.73 4.13
CA LYS A 82 -22.63 -14.13 2.75
C LYS A 82 -22.18 -13.11 1.71
N GLY A 83 -20.95 -12.63 1.81
CA GLY A 83 -20.36 -11.66 0.87
C GLY A 83 -20.81 -10.20 1.03
N LYS A 84 -21.68 -9.90 1.99
CA LYS A 84 -22.12 -8.52 2.23
C LYS A 84 -20.99 -7.69 2.84
N PRO A 85 -20.89 -6.39 2.48
CA PRO A 85 -19.96 -5.47 3.13
C PRO A 85 -20.36 -5.19 4.58
N VAL A 86 -19.40 -4.63 5.33
CA VAL A 86 -19.61 -4.23 6.73
C VAL A 86 -18.99 -2.85 6.95
N ASP A 87 -19.79 -1.91 7.44
CA ASP A 87 -19.33 -0.59 7.87
C ASP A 87 -18.91 -0.66 9.34
N ILE A 88 -17.67 -0.31 9.61
CA ILE A 88 -17.11 -0.41 10.96
C ILE A 88 -16.00 0.60 11.20
N GLU A 89 -15.83 0.97 12.45
CA GLU A 89 -14.62 1.66 12.89
C GLU A 89 -13.52 0.65 13.22
N ALA A 90 -12.35 0.81 12.61
CA ALA A 90 -11.18 -0.01 12.86
C ALA A 90 -9.90 0.82 12.69
N LEU A 91 -8.85 0.53 13.47
CA LEU A 91 -7.55 1.18 13.42
C LEU A 91 -7.58 2.71 13.62
N GLY A 92 -8.68 3.26 14.14
CA GLY A 92 -8.92 4.69 14.34
C GLY A 92 -9.62 5.37 13.15
N ALA A 93 -10.19 4.61 12.21
CA ALA A 93 -10.86 5.13 11.04
C ALA A 93 -12.15 4.40 10.71
N GLN A 94 -13.08 5.07 10.04
CA GLN A 94 -14.28 4.48 9.46
C GLN A 94 -13.93 3.76 8.16
N MET A 95 -14.35 2.51 8.03
CA MET A 95 -14.07 1.69 6.85
C MET A 95 -15.28 0.84 6.46
N ARG A 96 -15.56 0.78 5.16
CA ARG A 96 -16.42 -0.24 4.56
C ARG A 96 -15.54 -1.40 4.11
N LEU A 97 -15.78 -2.57 4.65
CA LEU A 97 -14.97 -3.75 4.43
C LEU A 97 -15.76 -4.86 3.72
N TYR A 98 -15.13 -5.49 2.73
CA TYR A 98 -15.64 -6.62 1.94
C TYR A 98 -14.82 -7.87 2.29
N PRO A 99 -15.07 -8.52 3.42
CA PRO A 99 -14.17 -9.54 3.96
C PRO A 99 -14.14 -10.84 3.14
N GLU A 100 -15.05 -11.04 2.20
CA GLU A 100 -15.00 -12.17 1.27
C GLU A 100 -14.01 -11.89 0.14
N GLY A 101 -13.03 -12.76 -0.02
CA GLY A 101 -12.01 -12.63 -1.08
C GLY A 101 -10.92 -11.58 -0.81
N ASN A 102 -10.78 -11.05 0.41
CA ASN A 102 -9.65 -10.17 0.77
C ASN A 102 -9.17 -10.50 2.20
N VAL A 103 -7.90 -10.89 2.32
CA VAL A 103 -7.30 -11.30 3.61
C VAL A 103 -7.10 -10.10 4.53
N CYS A 104 -6.67 -8.94 3.99
CA CYS A 104 -6.50 -7.71 4.75
C CYS A 104 -7.83 -7.29 5.40
N GLU A 105 -8.92 -7.22 4.62
CA GLU A 105 -10.23 -6.83 5.12
C GLU A 105 -10.77 -7.79 6.18
N LYS A 106 -10.54 -9.11 6.02
CA LYS A 106 -10.88 -10.12 7.05
C LYS A 106 -10.15 -9.86 8.37
N ARG A 107 -8.84 -9.54 8.29
CA ARG A 107 -8.02 -9.28 9.48
C ARG A 107 -8.45 -7.99 10.16
N VAL A 108 -8.64 -6.91 9.40
CA VAL A 108 -9.09 -5.61 9.92
C VAL A 108 -10.48 -5.69 10.53
N LEU A 109 -11.41 -6.45 9.93
CA LEU A 109 -12.77 -6.59 10.45
C LEU A 109 -12.80 -7.37 11.77
N PHE A 110 -12.24 -8.57 11.78
CA PHE A 110 -12.45 -9.52 12.89
C PHE A 110 -11.34 -9.50 13.93
N THR A 111 -10.11 -9.26 13.53
CA THR A 111 -8.93 -9.40 14.41
C THR A 111 -7.93 -8.25 14.22
N PRO A 112 -8.37 -6.97 14.31
CA PRO A 112 -7.47 -5.83 14.11
C PRO A 112 -6.32 -5.79 15.13
N GLN A 113 -6.49 -6.39 16.31
CA GLN A 113 -5.44 -6.49 17.34
C GLN A 113 -4.26 -7.38 16.90
N TYR A 114 -4.48 -8.32 15.94
CA TYR A 114 -3.43 -9.19 15.40
C TYR A 114 -2.95 -8.75 14.01
N PHE A 115 -3.54 -7.71 13.46
CA PHE A 115 -3.15 -7.18 12.16
C PHE A 115 -1.86 -6.37 12.30
N ASP A 116 -0.72 -7.00 11.98
CA ASP A 116 0.61 -6.41 12.00
C ASP A 116 0.85 -5.54 13.25
N ALA A 117 0.59 -6.15 14.43
CA ALA A 117 0.54 -5.40 15.69
C ALA A 117 1.89 -4.75 16.03
N LEU A 118 2.99 -5.52 15.91
CA LEU A 118 4.33 -5.02 16.21
C LEU A 118 4.74 -3.92 15.22
N GLU A 119 4.52 -4.13 13.93
CA GLU A 119 4.85 -3.17 12.88
C GLU A 119 4.10 -1.84 13.09
N ARG A 120 2.81 -1.91 13.40
CA ARG A 120 1.99 -0.72 13.69
C ARG A 120 2.40 -0.01 14.98
N ASP A 121 2.77 -0.75 16.01
CA ASP A 121 3.25 -0.16 17.28
C ASP A 121 4.60 0.54 17.06
N LEU A 122 5.52 -0.08 16.32
CA LEU A 122 6.80 0.53 15.95
C LEU A 122 6.60 1.79 15.07
N LEU A 123 5.68 1.73 14.10
CA LEU A 123 5.34 2.88 13.27
C LEU A 123 4.68 3.99 14.11
N ALA A 124 3.72 3.64 14.98
CA ALA A 124 3.02 4.60 15.83
C ALA A 124 3.96 5.38 16.75
N ALA A 125 5.01 4.74 17.28
CA ALA A 125 6.02 5.38 18.12
C ALA A 125 6.83 6.46 17.37
N ARG A 126 6.78 6.50 16.04
CA ARG A 126 7.52 7.45 15.18
C ARG A 126 6.63 8.54 14.60
N ILE A 127 5.31 8.36 14.66
CA ILE A 127 4.37 9.37 14.15
C ILE A 127 4.46 10.63 14.98
N ARG A 128 4.58 11.75 14.28
CA ARG A 128 4.61 13.11 14.84
C ARG A 128 3.84 14.07 13.94
N GLU A 129 3.64 15.29 14.39
CA GLU A 129 3.04 16.35 13.55
C GLU A 129 3.83 16.53 12.25
N GLY A 130 3.12 16.64 11.12
CA GLY A 130 3.72 16.77 9.81
C GLY A 130 4.40 15.50 9.29
N PHE A 131 3.99 14.32 9.78
CA PHE A 131 4.55 13.02 9.36
C PHE A 131 4.30 12.76 7.88
N SER A 132 5.35 12.34 7.17
CA SER A 132 5.34 12.03 5.75
C SER A 132 5.41 10.52 5.53
N PHE A 133 4.35 9.94 4.99
CA PHE A 133 4.21 8.48 4.85
C PHE A 133 3.82 8.09 3.42
N ILE A 134 4.45 7.06 2.88
CA ILE A 134 4.07 6.46 1.60
C ILE A 134 3.70 4.99 1.84
N ASP A 135 2.47 4.63 1.46
CA ASP A 135 1.88 3.29 1.59
C ASP A 135 1.79 2.66 0.19
N ILE A 136 2.71 1.74 -0.11
CA ILE A 136 2.84 1.10 -1.42
C ILE A 136 2.18 -0.28 -1.35
N GLY A 137 1.15 -0.51 -2.19
CA GLY A 137 0.23 -1.60 -2.02
C GLY A 137 -0.74 -1.31 -0.86
N ALA A 138 -1.34 -0.10 -0.88
CA ALA A 138 -2.15 0.39 0.22
C ALA A 138 -3.41 -0.43 0.50
N ASN A 139 -3.80 -1.28 -0.43
CA ASN A 139 -5.01 -2.08 -0.36
C ASN A 139 -6.23 -1.18 -0.04
N ILE A 140 -7.02 -1.50 0.97
CA ILE A 140 -8.19 -0.70 1.37
C ILE A 140 -7.83 0.51 2.27
N GLY A 141 -6.55 0.81 2.44
CA GLY A 141 -6.06 1.95 3.22
C GLY A 141 -5.83 1.66 4.71
N ALA A 142 -5.63 0.42 5.10
CA ALA A 142 -5.49 0.06 6.51
C ALA A 142 -4.33 0.79 7.20
N TYR A 143 -3.15 0.84 6.59
CA TYR A 143 -2.00 1.60 7.11
C TYR A 143 -2.14 3.10 6.89
N SER A 144 -2.54 3.51 5.70
CA SER A 144 -2.73 4.94 5.38
C SER A 144 -3.68 5.63 6.37
N LEU A 145 -4.83 5.02 6.66
CA LEU A 145 -5.82 5.56 7.59
C LEU A 145 -5.37 5.43 9.06
N PHE A 146 -4.64 4.35 9.40
CA PHE A 146 -4.02 4.22 10.73
C PHE A 146 -3.05 5.35 11.03
N VAL A 147 -2.21 5.73 10.06
CA VAL A 147 -1.28 6.86 10.18
C VAL A 147 -2.05 8.18 10.21
N ALA A 148 -3.02 8.38 9.31
CA ALA A 148 -3.81 9.62 9.22
C ALA A 148 -4.54 9.93 10.54
N ALA A 149 -5.10 8.91 11.19
CA ALA A 149 -5.79 9.06 12.47
C ALA A 149 -4.87 9.52 13.64
N ARG A 150 -3.54 9.46 13.46
CA ARG A 150 -2.54 9.77 14.51
C ARG A 150 -1.64 10.95 14.19
N ALA A 151 -1.39 11.21 12.92
CA ALA A 151 -0.36 12.16 12.49
C ALA A 151 -0.81 13.63 12.45
N GLY A 152 -2.09 13.89 12.72
CA GLY A 152 -2.63 15.26 12.70
C GLY A 152 -2.77 15.85 11.29
N ARG A 153 -3.21 17.12 11.21
CA ARG A 153 -3.59 17.79 9.96
C ARG A 153 -2.39 18.16 9.07
N GLY A 154 -1.20 18.24 9.63
CA GLY A 154 0.03 18.55 8.88
C GLY A 154 0.64 17.34 8.17
N ALA A 155 0.10 16.14 8.34
CA ALA A 155 0.64 14.93 7.74
C ALA A 155 0.45 14.91 6.22
N ARG A 156 1.37 14.20 5.55
CA ARG A 156 1.29 13.92 4.10
C ARG A 156 1.36 12.42 3.91
N ILE A 157 0.26 11.84 3.45
CA ILE A 157 0.15 10.39 3.28
C ILE A 157 -0.21 10.11 1.83
N LEU A 158 0.62 9.31 1.16
CA LEU A 158 0.41 8.87 -0.20
C LEU A 158 0.07 7.38 -0.19
N ALA A 159 -1.14 7.04 -0.60
CA ALA A 159 -1.64 5.67 -0.69
C ALA A 159 -1.65 5.21 -2.15
N ILE A 160 -0.84 4.21 -2.48
CA ILE A 160 -0.65 3.74 -3.85
C ILE A 160 -1.25 2.35 -3.97
N GLU A 161 -2.26 2.23 -4.83
CA GLU A 161 -2.94 0.96 -5.06
C GLU A 161 -3.27 0.80 -6.55
N PRO A 162 -2.68 -0.18 -7.24
CA PRO A 162 -2.86 -0.33 -8.68
C PRO A 162 -4.16 -1.03 -9.07
N GLN A 163 -4.73 -1.88 -8.20
CA GLN A 163 -5.89 -2.68 -8.56
C GLN A 163 -7.19 -1.84 -8.53
N PRO A 164 -7.92 -1.72 -9.65
CA PRO A 164 -9.05 -0.81 -9.75
C PRO A 164 -10.16 -1.02 -8.71
N GLU A 165 -10.57 -2.28 -8.47
CA GLU A 165 -11.62 -2.58 -7.48
C GLU A 165 -11.18 -2.22 -6.06
N ILE A 166 -9.92 -2.51 -5.71
CA ILE A 166 -9.37 -2.20 -4.38
C ILE A 166 -9.13 -0.70 -4.23
N PHE A 167 -8.67 -0.03 -5.30
CA PHE A 167 -8.51 1.41 -5.31
C PHE A 167 -9.86 2.15 -5.08
N ALA A 168 -10.95 1.66 -5.65
CA ALA A 168 -12.29 2.21 -5.38
C ALA A 168 -12.67 2.07 -3.90
N ARG A 169 -12.35 0.93 -3.26
CA ARG A 169 -12.56 0.75 -1.81
C ARG A 169 -11.65 1.65 -0.97
N LEU A 170 -10.39 1.81 -1.36
CA LEU A 170 -9.45 2.73 -0.72
C LEU A 170 -9.98 4.16 -0.75
N THR A 171 -10.38 4.66 -1.90
CA THR A 171 -10.90 6.03 -2.05
C THR A 171 -12.20 6.23 -1.29
N TYR A 172 -13.10 5.25 -1.30
CA TYR A 172 -14.29 5.29 -0.47
C TYR A 172 -13.93 5.42 1.01
N ASN A 173 -13.05 4.56 1.52
CA ASN A 173 -12.64 4.57 2.93
C ASN A 173 -11.95 5.89 3.31
N ILE A 174 -11.12 6.46 2.45
CA ILE A 174 -10.53 7.78 2.68
C ILE A 174 -11.62 8.85 2.83
N ALA A 175 -12.62 8.85 1.94
CA ALA A 175 -13.70 9.83 1.93
C ALA A 175 -14.62 9.78 3.17
N GLN A 176 -14.69 8.63 3.87
CA GLN A 176 -15.47 8.52 5.11
C GLN A 176 -14.80 9.19 6.32
N ASN A 177 -13.56 9.66 6.19
CA ASN A 177 -12.76 10.18 7.30
C ASN A 177 -12.38 11.65 7.08
N PRO A 178 -12.52 12.52 8.08
CA PRO A 178 -12.26 13.96 7.94
C PRO A 178 -10.77 14.32 8.08
N PHE A 179 -9.84 13.41 7.79
CA PHE A 179 -8.42 13.65 8.00
C PHE A 179 -7.84 14.67 7.00
N GLY A 180 -8.23 14.57 5.72
CA GLY A 180 -7.77 15.48 4.66
C GLY A 180 -6.28 15.37 4.31
N THR A 181 -5.59 14.34 4.81
CA THR A 181 -4.13 14.18 4.72
C THR A 181 -3.71 13.01 3.83
N VAL A 182 -4.66 12.21 3.34
CA VAL A 182 -4.40 11.03 2.51
C VAL A 182 -4.74 11.33 1.06
N LYS A 183 -3.76 11.19 0.18
CA LYS A 183 -3.95 11.21 -1.28
C LYS A 183 -3.79 9.78 -1.81
N ALA A 184 -4.78 9.30 -2.56
CA ALA A 184 -4.70 7.99 -3.23
C ALA A 184 -4.28 8.15 -4.69
N ILE A 185 -3.43 7.23 -5.19
CA ILE A 185 -2.98 7.18 -6.58
C ILE A 185 -3.16 5.76 -7.14
N ALA A 186 -3.83 5.68 -8.29
CA ALA A 186 -4.09 4.43 -9.00
C ALA A 186 -2.93 4.13 -9.95
N CYS A 187 -1.82 3.60 -9.46
CA CYS A 187 -0.70 3.14 -10.27
C CYS A 187 0.05 2.00 -9.58
N ALA A 188 0.82 1.26 -10.34
CA ALA A 188 1.86 0.37 -9.82
C ALA A 188 3.18 1.13 -9.68
N LEU A 189 4.04 0.66 -8.77
CA LEU A 189 5.44 1.08 -8.75
C LEU A 189 6.34 -0.01 -9.34
N ALA A 190 7.38 0.41 -10.07
CA ALA A 190 8.31 -0.47 -10.77
C ALA A 190 9.69 0.20 -10.90
N ASP A 191 10.61 -0.51 -11.56
CA ASP A 191 11.96 -0.01 -11.88
C ASP A 191 11.98 1.11 -12.95
N LYS A 192 10.89 1.25 -13.73
CA LYS A 192 10.75 2.24 -14.81
C LYS A 192 9.30 2.61 -15.05
N PRO A 193 9.03 3.81 -15.62
CA PRO A 193 7.70 4.21 -16.05
C PRO A 193 7.19 3.36 -17.22
N GLY A 194 5.86 3.16 -17.29
CA GLY A 194 5.21 2.43 -18.37
C GLY A 194 3.84 1.88 -17.98
N GLU A 195 3.53 0.70 -18.48
CA GLU A 195 2.35 -0.08 -18.10
C GLU A 195 2.78 -1.46 -17.58
N LEU A 196 2.08 -1.93 -16.57
CA LEU A 196 2.24 -3.28 -16.03
C LEU A 196 0.95 -4.06 -16.16
N THR A 197 1.09 -5.38 -16.30
CA THR A 197 -0.02 -6.31 -16.24
C THR A 197 -0.07 -6.93 -14.85
N LEU A 198 -1.15 -6.66 -14.13
CA LEU A 198 -1.44 -7.29 -12.85
C LEU A 198 -2.23 -8.57 -13.09
N PHE A 199 -1.83 -9.64 -12.44
CA PHE A 199 -2.56 -10.89 -12.40
C PHE A 199 -3.35 -10.92 -11.09
N LEU A 200 -4.68 -10.93 -11.21
CA LEU A 200 -5.58 -10.90 -10.05
C LEU A 200 -5.85 -12.32 -9.57
N ASP A 201 -5.71 -12.56 -8.26
CA ASP A 201 -6.15 -13.81 -7.65
C ASP A 201 -7.67 -13.76 -7.37
N PRO A 202 -8.49 -14.59 -8.01
CA PRO A 202 -9.94 -14.63 -7.77
C PRO A 202 -10.28 -15.02 -6.32
N ALA A 203 -9.41 -15.79 -5.64
CA ALA A 203 -9.60 -16.25 -4.28
C ALA A 203 -9.18 -15.20 -3.24
N ASN A 204 -8.24 -14.31 -3.60
CA ASN A 204 -7.78 -13.21 -2.75
C ASN A 204 -7.59 -11.93 -3.56
N LYS A 205 -8.66 -11.15 -3.69
CA LYS A 205 -8.67 -9.90 -4.45
C LYS A 205 -7.73 -8.82 -3.90
N GLY A 206 -7.23 -8.99 -2.70
CA GLY A 206 -6.22 -8.10 -2.11
C GLY A 206 -4.80 -8.42 -2.53
N GLU A 207 -4.56 -9.58 -3.13
CA GLU A 207 -3.28 -10.00 -3.68
C GLU A 207 -3.29 -9.81 -5.20
N SER A 208 -2.45 -8.92 -5.69
CA SER A 208 -2.19 -8.78 -7.12
C SER A 208 -0.68 -8.77 -7.33
N SER A 209 -0.18 -9.69 -8.16
CA SER A 209 1.25 -9.82 -8.42
C SER A 209 1.61 -9.33 -9.82
N VAL A 210 2.69 -8.60 -9.93
CA VAL A 210 3.32 -8.22 -11.20
C VAL A 210 4.12 -9.40 -11.79
N ARG A 211 4.56 -10.32 -10.94
CA ARG A 211 5.27 -11.54 -11.36
C ARG A 211 4.26 -12.65 -11.64
N ILE A 212 4.36 -13.23 -12.84
CA ILE A 212 3.47 -14.28 -13.34
C ILE A 212 3.38 -15.43 -12.31
N LEU A 213 2.31 -15.46 -11.53
CA LEU A 213 1.82 -16.72 -10.98
C LEU A 213 1.10 -17.45 -12.12
N ARG A 214 1.31 -18.77 -12.25
CA ARG A 214 0.81 -19.63 -13.32
C ARG A 214 -0.73 -19.69 -13.37
N SER A 215 -1.40 -18.55 -13.57
CA SER A 215 -2.86 -18.48 -13.69
C SER A 215 -3.27 -17.97 -15.08
N SER A 216 -4.39 -18.46 -15.55
CA SER A 216 -4.95 -18.16 -16.86
C SER A 216 -5.11 -16.65 -17.09
N ASN A 217 -4.80 -16.17 -18.29
CA ASN A 217 -4.91 -14.79 -18.77
C ASN A 217 -6.29 -14.10 -18.57
N ALA A 218 -7.27 -14.78 -17.99
CA ALA A 218 -8.64 -14.29 -17.85
C ALA A 218 -8.83 -13.18 -16.79
N ASN A 219 -7.86 -13.00 -15.87
CA ASN A 219 -7.94 -12.03 -14.77
C ASN A 219 -6.77 -11.06 -14.78
N ALA A 220 -6.26 -10.69 -15.94
CA ALA A 220 -5.17 -9.73 -16.07
C ALA A 220 -5.70 -8.32 -16.35
N VAL A 221 -5.21 -7.33 -15.61
CA VAL A 221 -5.54 -5.91 -15.79
C VAL A 221 -4.28 -5.12 -16.07
N ARG A 222 -4.31 -4.26 -17.09
CA ARG A 222 -3.23 -3.32 -17.36
C ARG A 222 -3.40 -2.07 -16.51
N VAL A 223 -2.31 -1.64 -15.87
CA VAL A 223 -2.28 -0.47 -15.00
C VAL A 223 -1.07 0.39 -15.33
N PRO A 224 -1.18 1.72 -15.18
CA PRO A 224 -0.02 2.60 -15.33
C PRO A 224 1.01 2.27 -14.24
N ALA A 225 2.29 2.42 -14.60
CA ALA A 225 3.41 2.21 -13.71
C ALA A 225 4.36 3.39 -13.73
N THR A 226 4.97 3.69 -12.58
CA THR A 226 6.00 4.71 -12.44
C THR A 226 7.05 4.26 -11.42
N THR A 227 8.13 5.03 -11.24
CA THR A 227 9.11 4.78 -10.17
C THR A 227 8.73 5.51 -8.89
N LEU A 228 9.20 5.00 -7.75
CA LEU A 228 8.98 5.67 -6.45
C LEU A 228 9.60 7.08 -6.45
N LEU A 229 10.79 7.26 -7.06
CA LEU A 229 11.44 8.55 -7.15
C LEU A 229 10.61 9.55 -7.98
N ALA A 230 10.22 9.18 -9.20
CA ALA A 230 9.43 10.06 -10.06
C ALA A 230 8.10 10.45 -9.41
N LEU A 231 7.48 9.52 -8.67
CA LEU A 231 6.25 9.80 -7.94
C LEU A 231 6.50 10.75 -6.77
N ALA A 232 7.53 10.52 -5.96
CA ALA A 232 7.88 11.39 -4.84
C ALA A 232 8.20 12.82 -5.29
N GLU A 233 8.95 12.97 -6.40
CA GLU A 233 9.25 14.27 -7.01
C GLU A 233 8.00 14.96 -7.54
N SER A 234 7.15 14.26 -8.29
CA SER A 234 5.90 14.82 -8.84
C SER A 234 4.93 15.27 -7.76
N GLU A 235 4.93 14.59 -6.62
CA GLU A 235 4.15 14.94 -5.45
C GLU A 235 4.84 15.98 -4.55
N GLY A 236 6.07 16.40 -4.87
CA GLY A 236 6.82 17.41 -4.12
C GLY A 236 7.20 16.95 -2.71
N TYR A 237 7.66 15.71 -2.56
CA TYR A 237 8.23 15.23 -1.31
C TYR A 237 9.66 15.74 -1.17
N GLU A 238 9.97 16.37 -0.05
CA GLU A 238 11.32 16.80 0.32
C GLU A 238 11.97 15.81 1.32
N ARG A 239 11.15 15.06 2.02
CA ARG A 239 11.53 13.97 2.92
C ARG A 239 10.43 12.93 2.99
N ILE A 240 10.79 11.71 3.37
CA ILE A 240 9.89 10.60 3.66
C ILE A 240 10.23 10.10 5.07
N ASP A 241 9.31 10.23 6.02
CA ASP A 241 9.54 9.74 7.38
C ASP A 241 9.43 8.21 7.44
N ALA A 242 8.43 7.64 6.74
CA ALA A 242 8.28 6.19 6.66
C ALA A 242 7.68 5.73 5.32
N VAL A 243 7.98 4.50 4.95
CA VAL A 243 7.38 3.80 3.81
C VAL A 243 6.97 2.39 4.22
N LYS A 244 5.81 1.94 3.70
CA LYS A 244 5.43 0.53 3.71
C LYS A 244 5.40 0.02 2.29
N LEU A 245 5.94 -1.19 2.07
CA LEU A 245 5.88 -1.90 0.81
C LEU A 245 5.25 -3.28 1.03
N ASP A 246 4.20 -3.55 0.25
CA ASP A 246 3.46 -4.81 0.26
C ASP A 246 2.95 -5.03 -1.17
N VAL A 247 3.84 -5.49 -2.04
CA VAL A 247 3.62 -5.61 -3.50
C VAL A 247 3.90 -7.00 -4.03
N GLU A 248 3.78 -7.99 -3.12
CA GLU A 248 3.76 -9.41 -3.45
C GLU A 248 5.02 -9.88 -4.19
N GLY A 249 6.19 -9.41 -3.74
CA GLY A 249 7.51 -9.86 -4.20
C GLY A 249 8.15 -8.97 -5.28
N ALA A 250 7.69 -7.74 -5.45
CA ALA A 250 8.32 -6.75 -6.32
C ALA A 250 9.00 -5.59 -5.57
N GLU A 251 9.22 -5.74 -4.26
CA GLU A 251 9.78 -4.71 -3.37
C GLU A 251 11.21 -4.32 -3.80
N ASP A 252 12.00 -5.28 -4.27
CA ASP A 252 13.34 -5.06 -4.80
C ASP A 252 13.33 -4.17 -6.06
N LEU A 253 12.36 -4.36 -6.95
CA LEU A 253 12.20 -3.56 -8.18
C LEU A 253 11.84 -2.09 -7.90
N ILE A 254 11.37 -1.80 -6.69
CA ILE A 254 10.98 -0.45 -6.27
C ILE A 254 12.10 0.20 -5.47
N LEU A 255 12.62 -0.49 -4.44
CA LEU A 255 13.57 0.10 -3.50
C LEU A 255 15.00 0.18 -4.06
N GLU A 256 15.46 -0.79 -4.84
CA GLU A 256 16.81 -0.78 -5.38
C GLU A 256 17.05 0.45 -6.28
N PRO A 257 16.24 0.73 -7.33
CA PRO A 257 16.42 1.93 -8.12
C PRO A 257 16.19 3.22 -7.31
N PHE A 258 15.26 3.21 -6.36
CA PHE A 258 15.01 4.38 -5.52
C PHE A 258 16.24 4.73 -4.67
N LEU A 259 16.82 3.77 -3.96
CA LEU A 259 17.99 4.01 -3.10
C LEU A 259 19.29 4.25 -3.89
N ARG A 260 19.33 3.89 -5.18
CA ARG A 260 20.42 4.21 -6.09
C ARG A 260 20.36 5.66 -6.60
N ASP A 261 19.16 6.11 -7.00
CA ASP A 261 18.98 7.32 -7.82
C ASP A 261 18.44 8.51 -7.01
N ALA A 262 17.74 8.27 -5.88
CA ALA A 262 17.20 9.34 -5.04
C ALA A 262 18.25 10.01 -4.18
N PRO A 263 18.14 11.33 -3.94
CA PRO A 263 18.95 12.02 -2.95
C PRO A 263 18.68 11.44 -1.55
N GLU A 264 19.70 11.42 -0.72
CA GLU A 264 19.59 10.85 0.64
C GLU A 264 18.54 11.52 1.52
N SER A 265 18.17 12.77 1.24
CA SER A 265 17.09 13.48 1.93
C SER A 265 15.72 12.82 1.76
N LEU A 266 15.52 12.09 0.64
CA LEU A 266 14.31 11.33 0.38
C LEU A 266 14.34 9.90 0.91
N TRP A 267 15.48 9.41 1.37
CA TRP A 267 15.55 8.05 1.90
C TRP A 267 14.71 7.94 3.17
N PRO A 268 13.76 7.00 3.24
CA PRO A 268 12.85 6.90 4.37
C PRO A 268 13.59 6.65 5.69
N GLY A 269 13.19 7.31 6.76
CA GLY A 269 13.75 7.04 8.08
C GLY A 269 13.34 5.65 8.62
N PHE A 270 12.17 5.15 8.19
CA PHE A 270 11.60 3.90 8.66
C PHE A 270 10.93 3.15 7.50
N ILE A 271 11.18 1.85 7.40
CA ILE A 271 10.70 1.01 6.30
C ILE A 271 10.04 -0.25 6.85
N ILE A 272 8.83 -0.55 6.40
CA ILE A 272 8.16 -1.83 6.58
C ILE A 272 8.07 -2.51 5.21
N ILE A 273 8.60 -3.73 5.09
CA ILE A 273 8.63 -4.48 3.83
C ILE A 273 8.01 -5.84 4.05
N GLU A 274 7.14 -6.30 3.14
CA GLU A 274 6.71 -7.70 3.12
C GLU A 274 7.93 -8.62 2.93
N ASP A 275 8.04 -9.67 3.75
CA ASP A 275 9.14 -10.64 3.65
C ASP A 275 8.93 -11.59 2.46
N SER A 276 9.32 -11.12 1.31
CA SER A 276 9.27 -11.85 0.04
C SER A 276 10.66 -12.29 -0.46
N ARG A 277 11.64 -12.53 0.45
CA ARG A 277 13.04 -12.88 0.12
C ARG A 277 13.19 -14.00 -0.90
N GLY A 278 12.27 -14.95 -0.93
CA GLY A 278 12.28 -16.03 -1.93
C GLY A 278 11.85 -15.61 -3.34
N ARG A 279 11.33 -14.39 -3.52
CA ARG A 279 10.82 -13.83 -4.79
C ARG A 279 11.71 -12.70 -5.33
N TRP A 280 12.52 -12.05 -4.49
CA TRP A 280 13.40 -10.95 -4.91
C TRP A 280 14.52 -11.45 -5.81
N ALA A 281 14.90 -10.66 -6.80
CA ALA A 281 16.02 -10.92 -7.68
C ALA A 281 17.35 -10.41 -7.08
N SER A 282 17.29 -9.39 -6.21
CA SER A 282 18.44 -8.83 -5.50
C SER A 282 18.40 -9.18 -4.00
N ASP A 283 19.56 -9.07 -3.34
CA ASP A 283 19.65 -9.14 -1.88
C ASP A 283 19.28 -7.77 -1.28
N LEU A 284 17.98 -7.51 -1.18
CA LEU A 284 17.46 -6.27 -0.64
C LEU A 284 17.86 -6.01 0.83
N PRO A 285 17.92 -7.01 1.74
CA PRO A 285 18.50 -6.85 3.06
C PRO A 285 19.93 -6.31 3.04
N ALA A 286 20.83 -6.93 2.28
CA ALA A 286 22.21 -6.48 2.17
C ALA A 286 22.34 -5.08 1.57
N LEU A 287 21.48 -4.76 0.59
CA LEU A 287 21.41 -3.41 0.03
C LEU A 287 21.03 -2.38 1.10
N LEU A 288 19.97 -2.64 1.88
CA LEU A 288 19.52 -1.74 2.95
C LEU A 288 20.61 -1.54 4.02
N GLU A 289 21.26 -2.60 4.46
CA GLU A 289 22.38 -2.51 5.40
C GLU A 289 23.51 -1.65 4.85
N SER A 290 23.88 -1.82 3.57
CA SER A 290 24.90 -0.99 2.89
C SER A 290 24.55 0.49 2.82
N LYS A 291 23.25 0.83 2.91
CA LYS A 291 22.70 2.19 2.90
C LYS A 291 22.45 2.76 4.30
N GLY A 292 22.94 2.07 5.35
CA GLY A 292 22.85 2.52 6.74
C GLY A 292 21.50 2.22 7.42
N TYR A 293 20.75 1.23 6.93
CA TYR A 293 19.57 0.75 7.62
C TYR A 293 19.90 -0.46 8.50
N ALA A 294 19.36 -0.47 9.70
CA ALA A 294 19.39 -1.61 10.61
C ALA A 294 18.04 -2.31 10.62
N MET A 295 18.02 -3.64 10.54
CA MET A 295 16.80 -4.40 10.78
C MET A 295 16.49 -4.37 12.27
N ILE A 296 15.39 -3.75 12.67
CA ILE A 296 14.96 -3.61 14.07
C ILE A 296 13.91 -4.62 14.49
N ALA A 297 13.19 -5.22 13.53
CA ALA A 297 12.24 -6.30 13.78
C ALA A 297 12.07 -7.18 12.53
N GLN A 298 11.78 -8.45 12.79
CA GLN A 298 11.29 -9.40 11.79
C GLN A 298 10.07 -10.11 12.37
N THR A 299 8.97 -10.09 11.62
CA THR A 299 7.77 -10.86 11.94
C THR A 299 7.61 -12.01 10.95
N ARG A 300 6.48 -12.70 10.98
CA ARG A 300 6.22 -13.76 10.01
C ARG A 300 6.01 -13.25 8.59
N LEU A 301 5.55 -12.01 8.44
CA LEU A 301 5.14 -11.44 7.16
C LEU A 301 6.00 -10.24 6.74
N ASN A 302 6.66 -9.58 7.68
CA ASN A 302 7.34 -8.32 7.40
C ASN A 302 8.73 -8.25 8.01
N LEU A 303 9.60 -7.48 7.35
CA LEU A 303 10.88 -6.99 7.85
C LEU A 303 10.73 -5.50 8.14
N VAL A 304 11.28 -5.04 9.25
CA VAL A 304 11.22 -3.65 9.66
C VAL A 304 12.63 -3.10 9.80
N TYR A 305 12.89 -2.02 9.09
CA TYR A 305 14.19 -1.36 9.06
C TYR A 305 14.08 0.08 9.55
N GLU A 306 15.13 0.55 10.20
CA GLU A 306 15.30 1.94 10.60
C GLU A 306 16.65 2.45 10.11
N ARG A 307 16.67 3.67 9.56
CA ARG A 307 17.91 4.30 9.15
C ARG A 307 18.66 4.79 10.38
N THR A 308 19.87 4.27 10.54
CA THR A 308 20.78 4.78 11.58
C THR A 308 21.35 6.12 11.08
N THR A 309 20.87 7.23 11.67
CA THR A 309 21.49 8.55 11.44
C THR A 309 22.89 8.53 12.00
N SER A 310 23.87 8.76 11.14
CA SER A 310 25.26 9.03 11.55
C SER A 310 25.35 10.34 12.29
#